data_f1dbf0e6b4cd7ec95675d7aafc2f8160
#
_entry.id   f1dbf0e6b4cd7ec95675d7aafc2f8160
#
_cell.length_a   1.000
_cell.length_b   1.000
_cell.length_c   1.000
_cell.angle_alpha   90.00
_cell.angle_beta   90.00
_cell.angle_gamma   90.00
#
_symmetry.space_group_name_H-M   'P 1'
#
loop_
_entity.id
_entity.type
_entity.pdbx_description
1 polymer ?
#
loop_
_entity_poly.entity_id
_entity_poly.type
_entity_poly.pdbx_seq_one_letter_code
_entity_poly.pdbx_strand_id
1 'polypeptide(L)'
;PEPGHGEVLIRIGGAGACHSDLHIMHEWNPENFPPLAAWKPPFTLGHENAGWIEGGDIPQGMAAGDPVVVSPTWSCGVCASCRMGATNYCDQDQMLAGGLGRDGGFAEYMVAPSHCLVPLTSLTPATAAPLTDAGLTSYHAVKSCLPKLTPDASVVVIGIGGLGHLAVEFLRELCGARIIAIDVDEASLAMARERGADVCLQSGDDTRQEVLDATAGLGAIAVLDFVGIDSTLMLATQIVRKRGEIVAVGMGGGVLPFQNGLIPYGCSISQTLGGSTGELCEIIALAESGRISPHVTEFPLADIDEVYTRLHDGEISGRAVIVP
;
A
#
# COMPACT_ATOMS: atom_id res chain seq x y z
N PRO A 1 8.20 25.54 -5.47
CA PRO A 1 8.15 25.22 -6.92
C PRO A 1 7.00 25.94 -7.62
N GLU A 2 7.08 26.11 -8.94
CA GLU A 2 6.01 26.72 -9.75
C GLU A 2 5.34 25.62 -10.59
N PRO A 3 3.99 25.49 -10.57
CA PRO A 3 3.28 24.49 -11.36
C PRO A 3 3.29 24.85 -12.85
N GLY A 4 3.50 23.85 -13.70
CA GLY A 4 3.37 23.96 -15.16
C GLY A 4 1.94 23.79 -15.65
N HIS A 5 1.77 23.68 -16.98
CA HIS A 5 0.46 23.41 -17.58
C HIS A 5 -0.04 21.99 -17.19
N GLY A 6 -1.27 21.91 -16.71
CA GLY A 6 -1.88 20.67 -16.22
C GLY A 6 -1.42 20.26 -14.81
N GLU A 7 -0.71 21.14 -14.10
CA GLU A 7 -0.19 20.88 -12.75
C GLU A 7 -0.79 21.86 -11.73
N VAL A 8 -0.75 21.45 -10.48
CA VAL A 8 -1.17 22.23 -9.32
C VAL A 8 -0.07 22.27 -8.28
N LEU A 9 0.01 23.40 -7.56
CA LEU A 9 0.82 23.55 -6.36
C LEU A 9 0.02 23.09 -5.15
N ILE A 10 0.57 22.18 -4.37
CA ILE A 10 0.00 21.66 -3.15
C ILE A 10 0.86 22.10 -1.97
N ARG A 11 0.26 22.74 -0.99
CA ARG A 11 0.87 22.94 0.33
C ARG A 11 0.66 21.66 1.13
N ILE A 12 1.74 21.03 1.51
CA ILE A 12 1.70 19.73 2.19
C ILE A 12 1.12 19.89 3.61
N GLY A 13 0.20 19.00 3.94
CA GLY A 13 -0.38 18.87 5.27
C GLY A 13 -0.09 17.52 5.89
N GLY A 14 0.50 16.60 5.13
CA GLY A 14 0.99 15.33 5.58
C GLY A 14 1.60 14.54 4.43
N ALA A 15 2.75 13.89 4.70
CA ALA A 15 3.40 12.95 3.81
C ALA A 15 3.82 11.71 4.59
N GLY A 16 3.33 10.53 4.23
CA GLY A 16 3.65 9.28 4.92
C GLY A 16 5.07 8.81 4.61
N ALA A 17 5.75 8.27 5.65
CA ALA A 17 7.05 7.65 5.51
C ALA A 17 6.90 6.13 5.29
N CYS A 18 7.57 5.61 4.27
CA CYS A 18 7.48 4.23 3.83
C CYS A 18 8.84 3.55 3.78
N HIS A 19 8.87 2.22 3.90
CA HIS A 19 10.10 1.44 3.67
C HIS A 19 10.64 1.61 2.25
N SER A 20 9.79 1.92 1.27
CA SER A 20 10.24 2.24 -0.09
C SER A 20 11.20 3.42 -0.14
N ASP A 21 11.06 4.42 0.76
CA ASP A 21 11.99 5.55 0.85
C ASP A 21 13.39 5.07 1.25
N LEU A 22 13.48 4.11 2.20
CA LEU A 22 14.73 3.49 2.63
C LEU A 22 15.37 2.68 1.50
N HIS A 23 14.57 1.88 0.77
CA HIS A 23 15.06 1.15 -0.40
C HIS A 23 15.59 2.08 -1.49
N ILE A 24 14.90 3.20 -1.77
CA ILE A 24 15.33 4.22 -2.74
C ILE A 24 16.68 4.83 -2.33
N MET A 25 16.86 5.13 -1.03
CA MET A 25 18.08 5.76 -0.54
C MET A 25 19.28 4.81 -0.54
N HIS A 26 19.09 3.52 -0.29
CA HIS A 26 20.19 2.62 0.09
C HIS A 26 20.36 1.39 -0.80
N GLU A 27 19.32 0.90 -1.44
CA GLU A 27 19.32 -0.43 -2.03
C GLU A 27 19.01 -0.44 -3.53
N TRP A 28 18.05 0.38 -3.96
CA TRP A 28 17.57 0.34 -5.33
C TRP A 28 18.49 1.11 -6.27
N ASN A 29 18.78 0.50 -7.40
CA ASN A 29 19.46 1.12 -8.50
C ASN A 29 18.91 0.54 -9.83
N PRO A 30 19.20 1.18 -11.01
CA PRO A 30 18.68 0.71 -12.30
C PRO A 30 19.08 -0.72 -12.70
N GLU A 31 20.13 -1.28 -12.12
CA GLU A 31 20.58 -2.63 -12.45
C GLU A 31 19.71 -3.69 -11.78
N ASN A 32 19.31 -3.47 -10.50
CA ASN A 32 18.47 -4.40 -9.77
C ASN A 32 16.98 -4.04 -9.84
N PHE A 33 16.65 -2.78 -10.17
CA PHE A 33 15.28 -2.33 -10.34
C PHE A 33 15.15 -1.45 -11.61
N PRO A 34 14.96 -2.05 -12.80
CA PRO A 34 14.96 -1.36 -14.08
C PRO A 34 14.03 -0.14 -14.21
N PRO A 35 12.83 -0.07 -13.56
CA PRO A 35 12.00 1.13 -13.60
C PRO A 35 12.72 2.42 -13.19
N LEU A 36 13.73 2.33 -12.32
CA LEU A 36 14.51 3.49 -11.87
C LEU A 36 15.38 4.13 -12.99
N ALA A 37 15.53 3.48 -14.13
CA ALA A 37 16.30 4.04 -15.24
C ALA A 37 15.77 5.40 -15.74
N ALA A 38 14.48 5.70 -15.50
CA ALA A 38 13.87 6.99 -15.83
C ALA A 38 14.11 8.05 -14.76
N TRP A 39 14.56 7.70 -13.56
CA TRP A 39 14.71 8.61 -12.43
C TRP A 39 15.97 9.47 -12.56
N LYS A 40 15.86 10.71 -12.15
CA LYS A 40 16.96 11.69 -12.23
C LYS A 40 17.20 12.31 -10.85
N PRO A 41 17.95 11.66 -9.97
CA PRO A 41 18.30 12.24 -8.69
C PRO A 41 19.20 13.50 -8.86
N PRO A 42 19.19 14.46 -7.91
CA PRO A 42 18.43 14.40 -6.68
C PRO A 42 16.94 14.76 -6.87
N PHE A 43 16.05 14.21 -6.04
CA PHE A 43 14.66 14.59 -5.91
C PHE A 43 14.22 14.40 -4.45
N THR A 44 13.18 15.12 -4.05
CA THR A 44 12.59 15.04 -2.69
C THR A 44 11.78 13.75 -2.57
N LEU A 45 11.98 13.00 -1.48
CA LEU A 45 11.20 11.80 -1.16
C LEU A 45 9.80 12.13 -0.60
N GLY A 46 9.04 11.11 -0.19
CA GLY A 46 7.67 11.20 0.30
C GLY A 46 6.66 11.02 -0.81
N HIS A 47 6.11 9.80 -0.91
CA HIS A 47 5.16 9.44 -1.97
C HIS A 47 3.73 9.19 -1.47
N GLU A 48 3.48 9.34 -0.18
CA GLU A 48 2.15 9.31 0.44
C GLU A 48 1.67 10.73 0.75
N ASN A 49 1.09 11.44 -0.21
CA ASN A 49 0.96 12.88 -0.15
C ASN A 49 -0.48 13.37 -0.02
N ALA A 50 -0.70 14.29 0.92
CA ALA A 50 -1.94 15.03 1.09
C ALA A 50 -1.67 16.47 1.54
N GLY A 51 -2.58 17.39 1.19
CA GLY A 51 -2.39 18.81 1.51
C GLY A 51 -3.56 19.66 1.04
N TRP A 52 -3.28 20.91 0.78
CA TRP A 52 -4.26 21.88 0.29
C TRP A 52 -3.79 22.46 -1.04
N ILE A 53 -4.74 22.67 -1.96
CA ILE A 53 -4.47 23.33 -3.24
C ILE A 53 -4.09 24.79 -3.01
N GLU A 54 -2.94 25.23 -3.50
CA GLU A 54 -2.51 26.64 -3.44
C GLU A 54 -2.72 27.36 -4.77
N GLY A 55 -2.62 26.68 -5.92
CA GLY A 55 -2.79 27.29 -7.24
C GLY A 55 -2.39 26.38 -8.38
N GLY A 56 -2.34 26.92 -9.59
CA GLY A 56 -2.03 26.19 -10.82
C GLY A 56 -3.29 25.87 -11.64
N ASP A 57 -3.26 24.82 -12.45
CA ASP A 57 -4.40 24.38 -13.28
C ASP A 57 -5.36 23.53 -12.44
N ILE A 58 -6.13 24.20 -11.56
CA ILE A 58 -7.05 23.56 -10.60
C ILE A 58 -8.17 22.82 -11.37
N PRO A 59 -8.45 21.52 -11.07
CA PRO A 59 -9.53 20.77 -11.70
C PRO A 59 -10.91 21.42 -11.49
N GLN A 60 -11.79 21.25 -12.45
CA GLN A 60 -13.17 21.72 -12.33
C GLN A 60 -13.86 21.09 -11.09
N GLY A 61 -14.49 21.93 -10.28
CA GLY A 61 -15.17 21.53 -9.05
C GLY A 61 -14.30 21.59 -7.80
N MET A 62 -13.04 21.99 -7.94
CA MET A 62 -12.13 22.27 -6.82
C MET A 62 -11.71 23.76 -6.81
N ALA A 63 -11.19 24.23 -5.69
CA ALA A 63 -10.71 25.60 -5.50
C ALA A 63 -9.41 25.62 -4.68
N ALA A 64 -8.71 26.75 -4.73
CA ALA A 64 -7.59 26.98 -3.81
C ALA A 64 -8.07 26.93 -2.36
N GLY A 65 -7.32 26.24 -1.50
CA GLY A 65 -7.65 25.96 -0.12
C GLY A 65 -8.36 24.62 0.10
N ASP A 66 -8.86 23.96 -0.94
CA ASP A 66 -9.50 22.66 -0.79
C ASP A 66 -8.48 21.59 -0.37
N PRO A 67 -8.83 20.73 0.63
CA PRO A 67 -7.98 19.63 1.03
C PRO A 67 -8.07 18.47 0.03
N VAL A 68 -6.91 17.89 -0.31
CA VAL A 68 -6.78 16.82 -1.29
C VAL A 68 -5.75 15.79 -0.87
N VAL A 69 -5.91 14.58 -1.38
CA VAL A 69 -4.81 13.61 -1.49
C VAL A 69 -4.31 13.56 -2.93
N VAL A 70 -3.03 13.21 -3.08
CA VAL A 70 -2.39 13.06 -4.39
C VAL A 70 -2.22 11.57 -4.69
N SER A 71 -2.83 11.07 -5.77
CA SER A 71 -2.62 9.70 -6.22
C SER A 71 -1.13 9.48 -6.51
N PRO A 72 -0.51 8.38 -6.02
CA PRO A 72 0.89 8.08 -6.27
C PRO A 72 1.12 7.51 -7.67
N THR A 73 0.08 7.36 -8.48
CA THR A 73 0.15 6.89 -9.85
C THR A 73 -0.09 8.04 -10.82
N TRP A 74 0.99 8.57 -11.42
CA TRP A 74 0.89 9.64 -12.41
C TRP A 74 0.73 9.05 -13.82
N SER A 75 -0.41 8.44 -14.05
CA SER A 75 -0.74 7.72 -15.27
C SER A 75 -1.00 8.66 -16.46
N CYS A 76 -0.83 8.16 -17.69
CA CYS A 76 -1.03 8.96 -18.91
C CYS A 76 -2.52 9.27 -19.21
N GLY A 77 -3.47 8.57 -18.60
CA GLY A 77 -4.91 8.73 -18.79
C GLY A 77 -5.47 8.27 -20.17
N VAL A 78 -4.63 7.91 -21.15
CA VAL A 78 -5.06 7.69 -22.54
C VAL A 78 -4.78 6.29 -23.09
N CYS A 79 -3.89 5.51 -22.49
CA CYS A 79 -3.63 4.13 -22.91
C CYS A 79 -4.81 3.19 -22.59
N ALA A 80 -4.75 1.95 -23.07
CA ALA A 80 -5.84 0.98 -22.86
C ALA A 80 -6.08 0.71 -21.37
N SER A 81 -5.03 0.48 -20.59
CA SER A 81 -5.10 0.22 -19.14
C SER A 81 -5.74 1.41 -18.40
N CYS A 82 -5.32 2.65 -18.66
CA CYS A 82 -5.90 3.84 -18.05
C CYS A 82 -7.39 4.01 -18.39
N ARG A 83 -7.77 3.78 -19.65
CA ARG A 83 -9.17 3.90 -20.10
C ARG A 83 -10.09 2.82 -19.51
N MET A 84 -9.54 1.70 -19.08
CA MET A 84 -10.25 0.65 -18.33
C MET A 84 -10.29 0.90 -16.82
N GLY A 85 -9.70 2.00 -16.33
CA GLY A 85 -9.62 2.33 -14.91
C GLY A 85 -8.45 1.71 -14.16
N ALA A 86 -7.60 0.92 -14.83
CA ALA A 86 -6.41 0.29 -14.25
C ALA A 86 -5.20 1.24 -14.37
N THR A 87 -5.28 2.40 -13.72
CA THR A 87 -4.29 3.48 -13.86
C THR A 87 -2.92 3.11 -13.29
N ASN A 88 -2.88 2.26 -12.26
CA ASN A 88 -1.65 1.70 -11.69
C ASN A 88 -0.90 0.73 -12.62
N TYR A 89 -1.55 0.26 -13.68
CA TYR A 89 -0.96 -0.56 -14.74
C TYR A 89 -0.87 0.21 -16.07
N CYS A 90 -0.60 1.51 -15.99
CA CYS A 90 -0.45 2.37 -17.17
C CYS A 90 0.67 1.84 -18.09
N ASP A 91 0.35 1.64 -19.38
CA ASP A 91 1.32 1.13 -20.38
C ASP A 91 2.49 2.12 -20.64
N GLN A 92 2.35 3.37 -20.21
CA GLN A 92 3.36 4.42 -20.30
C GLN A 92 4.02 4.73 -18.95
N ASP A 93 3.70 3.95 -17.91
CA ASP A 93 4.24 4.18 -16.58
C ASP A 93 5.75 3.92 -16.53
N GLN A 94 6.46 4.86 -15.96
CA GLN A 94 7.88 4.79 -15.66
C GLN A 94 8.11 4.85 -14.14
N MET A 95 7.07 4.59 -13.34
CA MET A 95 7.07 4.79 -11.88
C MET A 95 7.53 6.19 -11.49
N LEU A 96 7.13 7.20 -12.26
CA LEU A 96 7.44 8.60 -11.99
C LEU A 96 6.25 9.26 -11.30
N ALA A 97 6.40 9.55 -10.02
CA ALA A 97 5.42 10.25 -9.20
C ALA A 97 6.12 11.11 -8.14
N GLY A 98 5.37 11.91 -7.39
CA GLY A 98 5.92 12.68 -6.29
C GLY A 98 6.53 11.77 -5.23
N GLY A 99 7.83 11.89 -4.95
CA GLY A 99 8.59 11.00 -4.08
C GLY A 99 9.12 9.73 -4.75
N LEU A 100 8.75 9.50 -6.01
CA LEU A 100 9.20 8.39 -6.84
C LEU A 100 9.75 8.96 -8.16
N GLY A 101 11.02 9.37 -8.15
CA GLY A 101 11.71 9.97 -9.30
C GLY A 101 11.29 11.41 -9.67
N ARG A 102 10.37 11.99 -8.93
CA ARG A 102 9.95 13.40 -8.95
C ARG A 102 9.92 13.92 -7.53
N ASP A 103 9.98 15.26 -7.36
CA ASP A 103 9.90 15.86 -6.03
C ASP A 103 8.57 15.50 -5.35
N GLY A 104 8.67 14.98 -4.13
CA GLY A 104 7.58 14.50 -3.30
C GLY A 104 7.27 15.40 -2.12
N GLY A 105 6.55 14.84 -1.13
CA GLY A 105 5.93 15.59 -0.05
C GLY A 105 6.76 15.78 1.22
N PHE A 106 8.03 15.34 1.29
CA PHE A 106 8.88 15.73 2.42
C PHE A 106 9.42 17.14 2.22
N ALA A 107 8.51 18.07 2.08
CA ALA A 107 8.70 19.48 1.82
C ALA A 107 7.45 20.27 2.23
N GLU A 108 7.54 21.59 2.33
CA GLU A 108 6.37 22.45 2.58
C GLU A 108 5.39 22.46 1.40
N TYR A 109 5.91 22.31 0.17
CA TYR A 109 5.13 22.35 -1.07
C TYR A 109 5.61 21.31 -2.07
N MET A 110 4.67 20.75 -2.83
CA MET A 110 4.96 19.92 -4.01
C MET A 110 4.12 20.36 -5.21
N VAL A 111 4.55 19.98 -6.40
CA VAL A 111 3.77 20.09 -7.64
C VAL A 111 3.28 18.70 -8.04
N ALA A 112 2.00 18.60 -8.42
CA ALA A 112 1.40 17.36 -8.86
C ALA A 112 0.53 17.58 -10.11
N PRO A 113 0.35 16.57 -10.98
CA PRO A 113 -0.60 16.65 -12.07
C PRO A 113 -2.03 16.83 -11.53
N SER A 114 -2.78 17.77 -12.10
CA SER A 114 -4.12 18.10 -11.63
C SER A 114 -5.10 16.93 -11.65
N HIS A 115 -4.93 15.97 -12.57
CA HIS A 115 -5.77 14.78 -12.66
C HIS A 115 -5.46 13.70 -11.60
N CYS A 116 -4.38 13.87 -10.82
CA CYS A 116 -4.02 12.96 -9.73
C CYS A 116 -4.64 13.35 -8.38
N LEU A 117 -5.40 14.44 -8.32
CA LEU A 117 -6.01 14.91 -7.08
C LEU A 117 -7.33 14.19 -6.79
N VAL A 118 -7.50 13.77 -5.53
CA VAL A 118 -8.79 13.29 -4.99
C VAL A 118 -9.17 14.18 -3.82
N PRO A 119 -10.37 14.82 -3.85
CA PRO A 119 -10.78 15.74 -2.81
C PRO A 119 -11.06 15.03 -1.49
N LEU A 120 -10.79 15.72 -0.40
CA LEU A 120 -11.18 15.32 0.95
C LEU A 120 -12.37 16.19 1.41
N THR A 121 -13.26 15.62 2.22
CA THR A 121 -14.40 16.36 2.77
C THR A 121 -14.33 16.51 4.29
N SER A 122 -13.89 15.49 4.99
CA SER A 122 -13.86 15.47 6.46
C SER A 122 -12.51 15.03 7.05
N LEU A 123 -11.69 14.29 6.30
CA LEU A 123 -10.38 13.86 6.78
C LEU A 123 -9.38 15.02 6.74
N THR A 124 -8.48 15.04 7.73
CA THR A 124 -7.29 15.91 7.65
C THR A 124 -6.29 15.34 6.66
N PRO A 125 -5.48 16.19 5.99
CA PRO A 125 -4.41 15.70 5.12
C PRO A 125 -3.45 14.72 5.82
N ALA A 126 -3.04 15.00 7.04
CA ALA A 126 -2.16 14.09 7.80
C ALA A 126 -2.78 12.69 7.99
N THR A 127 -4.07 12.60 8.31
CA THR A 127 -4.77 11.31 8.44
C THR A 127 -4.92 10.61 7.09
N ALA A 128 -5.14 11.38 6.01
CA ALA A 128 -5.42 10.83 4.69
C ALA A 128 -4.16 10.43 3.91
N ALA A 129 -3.01 11.04 4.19
CA ALA A 129 -1.75 10.82 3.45
C ALA A 129 -1.39 9.33 3.31
N PRO A 130 -1.39 8.49 4.36
CA PRO A 130 -1.04 7.06 4.24
C PRO A 130 -2.03 6.25 3.38
N LEU A 131 -3.24 6.76 3.15
CA LEU A 131 -4.22 6.09 2.31
C LEU A 131 -3.83 6.09 0.84
N THR A 132 -2.93 6.98 0.42
CA THR A 132 -2.52 7.13 -0.98
C THR A 132 -1.57 6.01 -1.43
N ASP A 133 -0.76 5.41 -0.53
CA ASP A 133 0.09 4.26 -0.87
C ASP A 133 -0.19 3.06 0.04
N ALA A 134 0.06 3.14 1.35
CA ALA A 134 -0.16 2.00 2.24
C ALA A 134 -1.62 1.52 2.20
N GLY A 135 -2.58 2.46 2.23
CA GLY A 135 -4.00 2.15 2.06
C GLY A 135 -4.30 1.60 0.67
N LEU A 136 -3.86 2.31 -0.36
CA LEU A 136 -4.16 1.98 -1.75
C LEU A 136 -3.59 0.62 -2.18
N THR A 137 -2.34 0.35 -1.83
CA THR A 137 -1.67 -0.91 -2.12
C THR A 137 -2.35 -2.08 -1.41
N SER A 138 -2.70 -1.91 -0.13
CA SER A 138 -3.41 -2.93 0.65
C SER A 138 -4.82 -3.18 0.12
N TYR A 139 -5.55 -2.11 -0.22
CA TYR A 139 -6.89 -2.20 -0.79
C TYR A 139 -6.91 -2.91 -2.13
N HIS A 140 -5.98 -2.56 -3.03
CA HIS A 140 -5.86 -3.20 -4.34
C HIS A 140 -5.56 -4.70 -4.22
N ALA A 141 -4.65 -5.08 -3.32
CA ALA A 141 -4.34 -6.48 -3.03
C ALA A 141 -5.58 -7.24 -2.52
N VAL A 142 -6.31 -6.67 -1.57
CA VAL A 142 -7.56 -7.25 -1.05
C VAL A 142 -8.61 -7.35 -2.17
N LYS A 143 -8.81 -6.28 -2.93
CA LYS A 143 -9.82 -6.20 -3.99
C LYS A 143 -9.58 -7.22 -5.10
N SER A 144 -8.32 -7.53 -5.41
CA SER A 144 -7.96 -8.54 -6.41
C SER A 144 -8.49 -9.94 -6.08
N CYS A 145 -8.57 -10.28 -4.80
CA CYS A 145 -9.01 -11.61 -4.33
C CYS A 145 -10.49 -11.65 -3.87
N LEU A 146 -11.17 -10.50 -3.74
CA LEU A 146 -12.58 -10.43 -3.28
C LEU A 146 -13.53 -11.42 -3.96
N PRO A 147 -13.47 -11.66 -5.29
CA PRO A 147 -14.37 -12.61 -5.94
C PRO A 147 -14.28 -14.05 -5.42
N LYS A 148 -13.21 -14.40 -4.70
CA LYS A 148 -12.98 -15.73 -4.09
C LYS A 148 -13.31 -15.76 -2.60
N LEU A 149 -13.48 -14.60 -1.95
CA LEU A 149 -13.64 -14.47 -0.50
C LEU A 149 -15.11 -14.62 -0.06
N THR A 150 -15.64 -15.85 -0.20
CA THR A 150 -16.97 -16.20 0.29
C THR A 150 -16.98 -16.38 1.82
N PRO A 151 -18.15 -16.29 2.51
CA PRO A 151 -18.22 -16.42 3.98
C PRO A 151 -17.68 -17.73 4.56
N ASP A 152 -17.58 -18.79 3.77
CA ASP A 152 -16.99 -20.09 4.14
C ASP A 152 -15.49 -20.20 3.80
N ALA A 153 -14.92 -19.15 3.19
CA ALA A 153 -13.51 -19.12 2.83
C ALA A 153 -12.63 -18.59 3.97
N SER A 154 -11.33 -18.88 3.89
CA SER A 154 -10.31 -18.25 4.74
C SER A 154 -9.31 -17.51 3.88
N VAL A 155 -8.87 -16.35 4.37
CA VAL A 155 -7.78 -15.54 3.80
C VAL A 155 -6.68 -15.37 4.83
N VAL A 156 -5.43 -15.47 4.39
CA VAL A 156 -4.25 -15.24 5.23
C VAL A 156 -3.61 -13.92 4.85
N VAL A 157 -3.23 -13.13 5.86
CA VAL A 157 -2.41 -11.92 5.73
C VAL A 157 -1.09 -12.18 6.43
N ILE A 158 0.02 -12.15 5.70
CA ILE A 158 1.39 -12.32 6.23
C ILE A 158 2.06 -10.95 6.30
N GLY A 159 2.51 -10.57 7.50
CA GLY A 159 3.09 -9.25 7.79
C GLY A 159 2.02 -8.20 8.12
N ILE A 160 1.90 -7.87 9.41
CA ILE A 160 0.89 -6.93 9.95
C ILE A 160 1.52 -5.57 10.27
N GLY A 161 2.45 -5.15 9.44
CA GLY A 161 3.08 -3.83 9.50
C GLY A 161 2.20 -2.72 8.92
N GLY A 162 2.87 -1.69 8.35
CA GLY A 162 2.24 -0.48 7.81
C GLY A 162 1.18 -0.70 6.73
N LEU A 163 1.23 -1.83 5.99
CA LEU A 163 0.24 -2.22 4.98
C LEU A 163 -0.72 -3.29 5.51
N GLY A 164 -0.19 -4.35 6.13
CA GLY A 164 -1.00 -5.50 6.49
C GLY A 164 -2.10 -5.22 7.50
N HIS A 165 -1.91 -4.28 8.44
CA HIS A 165 -2.99 -3.90 9.36
C HIS A 165 -4.18 -3.27 8.62
N LEU A 166 -3.94 -2.46 7.56
CA LEU A 166 -4.99 -1.91 6.71
C LEU A 166 -5.65 -2.99 5.86
N ALA A 167 -4.87 -3.99 5.37
CA ALA A 167 -5.43 -5.12 4.65
C ALA A 167 -6.42 -5.92 5.51
N VAL A 168 -6.12 -6.16 6.79
CA VAL A 168 -7.04 -6.80 7.74
C VAL A 168 -8.34 -5.99 7.88
N GLU A 169 -8.23 -4.68 8.02
CA GLU A 169 -9.39 -3.78 8.15
C GLU A 169 -10.24 -3.76 6.87
N PHE A 170 -9.62 -3.68 5.69
CA PHE A 170 -10.34 -3.78 4.41
C PHE A 170 -11.00 -5.14 4.22
N LEU A 171 -10.34 -6.25 4.56
CA LEU A 171 -10.95 -7.56 4.49
C LEU A 171 -12.18 -7.66 5.39
N ARG A 172 -12.09 -7.16 6.62
CA ARG A 172 -13.23 -7.15 7.55
C ARG A 172 -14.39 -6.34 7.03
N GLU A 173 -14.09 -5.21 6.37
CA GLU A 173 -15.11 -4.32 5.83
C GLU A 173 -15.77 -4.85 4.55
N LEU A 174 -15.02 -5.54 3.69
CA LEU A 174 -15.45 -5.87 2.33
C LEU A 174 -15.92 -7.31 2.14
N CYS A 175 -15.61 -8.22 3.07
CA CYS A 175 -16.01 -9.63 2.93
C CYS A 175 -16.36 -10.31 4.25
N GLY A 176 -17.00 -11.47 4.16
CA GLY A 176 -17.33 -12.33 5.30
C GLY A 176 -16.35 -13.48 5.52
N ALA A 177 -15.23 -13.55 4.80
CA ALA A 177 -14.25 -14.60 4.92
C ALA A 177 -13.55 -14.56 6.29
N ARG A 178 -13.08 -15.71 6.75
CA ARG A 178 -12.27 -15.83 7.97
C ARG A 178 -10.88 -15.28 7.72
N ILE A 179 -10.46 -14.31 8.54
CA ILE A 179 -9.18 -13.60 8.42
C ILE A 179 -8.17 -14.22 9.39
N ILE A 180 -7.05 -14.70 8.86
CA ILE A 180 -5.92 -15.25 9.61
C ILE A 180 -4.74 -14.30 9.42
N ALA A 181 -4.27 -13.66 10.49
CA ALA A 181 -3.13 -12.78 10.49
C ALA A 181 -1.88 -13.51 11.00
N ILE A 182 -0.75 -13.31 10.33
CA ILE A 182 0.55 -13.91 10.69
C ILE A 182 1.59 -12.80 10.80
N ASP A 183 2.28 -12.73 11.93
CA ASP A 183 3.41 -11.81 12.13
C ASP A 183 4.43 -12.40 13.11
N VAL A 184 5.65 -11.89 13.12
CA VAL A 184 6.69 -12.24 14.10
C VAL A 184 6.51 -11.49 15.42
N ASP A 185 5.86 -10.32 15.37
CA ASP A 185 5.68 -9.41 16.50
C ASP A 185 4.28 -9.51 17.11
N GLU A 186 4.23 -9.73 18.43
CA GLU A 186 2.96 -9.85 19.17
C GLU A 186 2.18 -8.52 19.24
N ALA A 187 2.85 -7.36 19.21
CA ALA A 187 2.14 -6.07 19.18
C ALA A 187 1.39 -5.89 17.84
N SER A 188 2.00 -6.29 16.73
CA SER A 188 1.37 -6.34 15.42
C SER A 188 0.17 -7.29 15.40
N LEU A 189 0.28 -8.46 16.02
CA LEU A 189 -0.83 -9.41 16.15
C LEU A 189 -1.96 -8.87 17.05
N ALA A 190 -1.64 -8.15 18.11
CA ALA A 190 -2.64 -7.46 18.94
C ALA A 190 -3.43 -6.43 18.12
N MET A 191 -2.75 -5.62 17.32
CA MET A 191 -3.37 -4.68 16.37
C MET A 191 -4.26 -5.42 15.35
N ALA A 192 -3.82 -6.54 14.81
CA ALA A 192 -4.64 -7.34 13.89
C ALA A 192 -5.95 -7.82 14.54
N ARG A 193 -5.91 -8.26 15.80
CA ARG A 193 -7.12 -8.65 16.56
C ARG A 193 -8.10 -7.49 16.71
N GLU A 194 -7.59 -6.31 17.07
CA GLU A 194 -8.41 -5.11 17.21
C GLU A 194 -9.05 -4.68 15.87
N ARG A 195 -8.35 -4.90 14.76
CA ARG A 195 -8.81 -4.61 13.39
C ARG A 195 -9.71 -5.71 12.80
N GLY A 196 -9.96 -6.78 13.53
CA GLY A 196 -10.94 -7.80 13.18
C GLY A 196 -10.38 -9.06 12.54
N ALA A 197 -9.10 -9.39 12.73
CA ALA A 197 -8.60 -10.73 12.42
C ALA A 197 -9.26 -11.77 13.33
N ASP A 198 -9.73 -12.88 12.76
CA ASP A 198 -10.39 -13.96 13.51
C ASP A 198 -9.38 -14.89 14.18
N VAL A 199 -8.18 -15.02 13.61
CA VAL A 199 -7.08 -15.82 14.11
C VAL A 199 -5.78 -15.05 13.93
N CYS A 200 -4.95 -15.03 14.97
CA CYS A 200 -3.62 -14.41 14.92
C CYS A 200 -2.59 -15.45 15.33
N LEU A 201 -1.61 -15.67 14.48
CA LEU A 201 -0.57 -16.68 14.62
C LEU A 201 0.81 -16.00 14.65
N GLN A 202 1.62 -16.31 15.65
CA GLN A 202 3.00 -15.87 15.65
C GLN A 202 3.80 -16.73 14.67
N SER A 203 4.56 -16.09 13.78
CA SER A 203 5.35 -16.80 12.78
C SER A 203 6.44 -17.64 13.40
N GLY A 204 6.49 -18.93 13.05
CA GLY A 204 7.43 -19.93 13.57
C GLY A 204 7.33 -21.26 12.82
N ASP A 205 7.98 -22.29 13.34
CA ASP A 205 8.08 -23.60 12.71
C ASP A 205 6.70 -24.30 12.54
N ASP A 206 5.77 -24.02 13.46
CA ASP A 206 4.44 -24.65 13.48
C ASP A 206 3.38 -23.86 12.68
N THR A 207 3.70 -22.65 12.18
CA THR A 207 2.75 -21.72 11.53
C THR A 207 1.98 -22.39 10.40
N ARG A 208 2.65 -23.20 9.56
CA ARG A 208 1.98 -23.95 8.49
C ARG A 208 0.90 -24.85 9.05
N GLN A 209 1.19 -25.63 10.11
CA GLN A 209 0.23 -26.55 10.70
C GLN A 209 -0.91 -25.81 11.36
N GLU A 210 -0.64 -24.73 12.05
CA GLU A 210 -1.66 -23.89 12.70
C GLU A 210 -2.65 -23.29 11.69
N VAL A 211 -2.16 -22.83 10.52
CA VAL A 211 -3.04 -22.38 9.42
C VAL A 211 -3.89 -23.53 8.89
N LEU A 212 -3.30 -24.72 8.69
CA LEU A 212 -4.06 -25.89 8.24
C LEU A 212 -5.13 -26.30 9.27
N ASP A 213 -4.82 -26.26 10.55
CA ASP A 213 -5.78 -26.56 11.62
C ASP A 213 -6.92 -25.51 11.65
N ALA A 214 -6.57 -24.24 11.50
CA ALA A 214 -7.54 -23.14 11.41
C ALA A 214 -8.45 -23.22 10.16
N THR A 215 -8.04 -23.96 9.12
CA THR A 215 -8.74 -24.09 7.83
C THR A 215 -9.25 -25.52 7.57
N ALA A 216 -9.39 -26.34 8.61
CA ALA A 216 -9.83 -27.73 8.53
C ALA A 216 -8.99 -28.60 7.54
N GLY A 217 -7.70 -28.33 7.45
CA GLY A 217 -6.74 -29.01 6.58
C GLY A 217 -6.76 -28.57 5.12
N LEU A 218 -7.62 -27.62 4.73
CA LEU A 218 -7.79 -27.21 3.32
C LEU A 218 -6.77 -26.15 2.88
N GLY A 219 -6.32 -25.30 3.79
CA GLY A 219 -5.57 -24.09 3.50
C GLY A 219 -6.47 -22.89 3.11
N ALA A 220 -5.86 -21.73 2.91
CA ALA A 220 -6.54 -20.48 2.58
C ALA A 220 -6.83 -20.35 1.08
N ILE A 221 -7.95 -19.71 0.71
CA ILE A 221 -8.28 -19.43 -0.71
C ILE A 221 -7.45 -18.27 -1.26
N ALA A 222 -7.04 -17.35 -0.38
CA ALA A 222 -6.14 -16.27 -0.72
C ALA A 222 -5.06 -16.11 0.37
N VAL A 223 -3.84 -15.84 -0.04
CA VAL A 223 -2.71 -15.49 0.84
C VAL A 223 -2.13 -14.18 0.34
N LEU A 224 -2.21 -13.15 1.17
CA LEU A 224 -1.65 -11.82 0.91
C LEU A 224 -0.33 -11.70 1.67
N ASP A 225 0.79 -11.62 0.96
CA ASP A 225 2.13 -11.52 1.57
C ASP A 225 2.63 -10.08 1.46
N PHE A 226 2.62 -9.37 2.59
CA PHE A 226 3.11 -7.99 2.71
C PHE A 226 4.58 -7.90 3.13
N VAL A 227 5.28 -9.03 3.20
CA VAL A 227 6.71 -9.12 3.55
C VAL A 227 7.56 -9.38 2.31
N GLY A 228 7.28 -10.45 1.58
CA GLY A 228 7.91 -10.77 0.31
C GLY A 228 9.37 -11.25 0.42
N ILE A 229 9.71 -12.01 1.48
CA ILE A 229 11.01 -12.69 1.62
C ILE A 229 10.87 -14.19 1.28
N ASP A 230 11.99 -14.88 1.07
CA ASP A 230 12.00 -16.30 0.70
C ASP A 230 11.09 -17.16 1.59
N SER A 231 11.17 -16.97 2.92
CA SER A 231 10.42 -17.77 3.88
C SER A 231 8.91 -17.52 3.83
N THR A 232 8.46 -16.27 3.66
CA THR A 232 7.04 -15.91 3.58
C THR A 232 6.43 -16.35 2.26
N LEU A 233 7.13 -16.17 1.15
CA LEU A 233 6.73 -16.68 -0.17
C LEU A 233 6.62 -18.20 -0.17
N MET A 234 7.57 -18.92 0.45
CA MET A 234 7.52 -20.36 0.57
C MET A 234 6.35 -20.81 1.48
N LEU A 235 6.15 -20.16 2.62
CA LEU A 235 5.01 -20.42 3.50
C LEU A 235 3.69 -20.27 2.74
N ALA A 236 3.53 -19.19 1.97
CA ALA A 236 2.33 -18.94 1.17
C ALA A 236 2.00 -20.12 0.24
N THR A 237 3.01 -20.73 -0.40
CA THR A 237 2.79 -21.91 -1.26
C THR A 237 2.31 -23.14 -0.51
N GLN A 238 2.63 -23.26 0.78
CA GLN A 238 2.32 -24.41 1.62
C GLN A 238 0.94 -24.31 2.31
N ILE A 239 0.41 -23.10 2.42
CA ILE A 239 -0.86 -22.80 3.11
C ILE A 239 -1.99 -22.40 2.17
N VAL A 240 -1.70 -22.13 0.90
CA VAL A 240 -2.74 -21.86 -0.10
C VAL A 240 -3.44 -23.15 -0.49
N ARG A 241 -4.77 -23.12 -0.66
CA ARG A 241 -5.55 -24.27 -1.10
C ARG A 241 -5.63 -24.39 -2.62
N LYS A 242 -6.07 -25.53 -3.13
CA LYS A 242 -6.40 -25.69 -4.57
C LYS A 242 -7.34 -24.57 -5.05
N ARG A 243 -7.07 -24.05 -6.26
CA ARG A 243 -7.78 -22.92 -6.88
C ARG A 243 -7.64 -21.59 -6.11
N GLY A 244 -6.75 -21.54 -5.12
CA GLY A 244 -6.44 -20.34 -4.38
C GLY A 244 -5.54 -19.40 -5.15
N GLU A 245 -5.16 -18.31 -4.49
CA GLU A 245 -4.21 -17.36 -5.04
C GLU A 245 -3.26 -16.84 -3.96
N ILE A 246 -2.06 -16.54 -4.41
CA ILE A 246 -1.04 -15.85 -3.62
C ILE A 246 -0.84 -14.49 -4.26
N VAL A 247 -0.99 -13.43 -3.46
CA VAL A 247 -0.74 -12.05 -3.87
C VAL A 247 0.50 -11.57 -3.13
N ALA A 248 1.61 -11.47 -3.84
CA ALA A 248 2.86 -10.92 -3.31
C ALA A 248 2.81 -9.40 -3.42
N VAL A 249 2.87 -8.71 -2.28
CA VAL A 249 2.80 -7.25 -2.16
C VAL A 249 4.11 -6.70 -1.64
N GLY A 250 4.67 -7.34 -0.62
CA GLY A 250 5.93 -6.95 -0.01
C GLY A 250 7.11 -7.09 -0.97
N MET A 251 8.04 -6.15 -0.88
CA MET A 251 9.24 -6.08 -1.74
C MET A 251 10.51 -6.43 -0.95
N GLY A 252 10.45 -7.44 -0.07
CA GLY A 252 11.57 -7.89 0.77
C GLY A 252 12.70 -8.63 0.03
N GLY A 253 12.70 -8.63 -1.31
CA GLY A 253 13.76 -9.21 -2.13
C GLY A 253 13.73 -10.74 -2.21
N GLY A 254 12.66 -11.38 -1.77
CA GLY A 254 12.54 -12.83 -1.77
C GLY A 254 12.47 -13.44 -3.16
N VAL A 255 13.03 -14.64 -3.28
CA VAL A 255 13.03 -15.46 -4.51
C VAL A 255 12.22 -16.73 -4.29
N LEU A 256 11.21 -16.95 -5.12
CA LEU A 256 10.43 -18.18 -5.13
C LEU A 256 10.84 -19.04 -6.33
N PRO A 257 11.63 -20.13 -6.12
CA PRO A 257 12.03 -21.01 -7.21
C PRO A 257 10.82 -21.86 -7.67
N PHE A 258 10.20 -21.44 -8.78
CA PHE A 258 9.02 -22.12 -9.30
C PHE A 258 9.38 -23.45 -9.98
N GLN A 259 8.69 -24.52 -9.56
CA GLN A 259 8.73 -25.83 -10.20
C GLN A 259 7.34 -26.46 -10.22
N ASN A 260 7.13 -27.45 -11.10
CA ASN A 260 5.86 -28.18 -11.14
C ASN A 260 5.57 -28.87 -9.80
N GLY A 261 4.41 -28.62 -9.24
CA GLY A 261 3.98 -29.15 -7.93
C GLY A 261 4.33 -28.24 -6.73
N LEU A 262 4.98 -27.10 -6.95
CA LEU A 262 5.27 -26.15 -5.86
C LEU A 262 3.97 -25.59 -5.23
N ILE A 263 2.99 -25.27 -6.07
CA ILE A 263 1.67 -24.80 -5.62
C ILE A 263 0.58 -25.82 -5.97
N PRO A 264 -0.52 -25.88 -5.20
CA PRO A 264 -1.66 -26.74 -5.48
C PRO A 264 -2.29 -26.45 -6.85
N TYR A 265 -2.92 -27.45 -7.47
CA TYR A 265 -3.53 -27.29 -8.80
C TYR A 265 -4.58 -26.18 -8.85
N GLY A 266 -4.51 -25.39 -9.92
CA GLY A 266 -5.42 -24.28 -10.15
C GLY A 266 -5.09 -23.01 -9.37
N CYS A 267 -4.01 -22.99 -8.59
CA CYS A 267 -3.52 -21.77 -7.93
C CYS A 267 -2.86 -20.80 -8.91
N SER A 268 -2.94 -19.51 -8.58
CA SER A 268 -2.20 -18.45 -9.22
C SER A 268 -1.27 -17.76 -8.21
N ILE A 269 -0.19 -17.18 -8.73
CA ILE A 269 0.66 -16.25 -7.99
C ILE A 269 0.66 -14.96 -8.80
N SER A 270 0.37 -13.85 -8.14
CA SER A 270 0.41 -12.52 -8.73
C SER A 270 1.23 -11.58 -7.86
N GLN A 271 1.80 -10.57 -8.49
CA GLN A 271 2.40 -9.44 -7.81
C GLN A 271 1.53 -8.21 -8.09
N THR A 272 1.28 -7.40 -7.06
CA THR A 272 0.53 -6.15 -7.18
C THR A 272 1.39 -4.97 -6.80
N LEU A 273 1.08 -3.80 -7.36
CA LEU A 273 1.77 -2.55 -7.06
C LEU A 273 0.75 -1.42 -7.00
N GLY A 274 0.74 -0.67 -5.90
CA GLY A 274 -0.16 0.47 -5.73
C GLY A 274 -1.62 0.09 -5.94
N GLY A 275 -2.38 1.01 -6.50
CA GLY A 275 -3.76 0.82 -6.92
C GLY A 275 -4.21 1.95 -7.87
N SER A 276 -5.41 1.84 -8.41
CA SER A 276 -5.95 2.84 -9.33
C SER A 276 -6.48 4.09 -8.61
N THR A 277 -6.53 5.21 -9.32
CA THR A 277 -7.16 6.44 -8.77
C THR A 277 -8.63 6.22 -8.39
N GLY A 278 -9.35 5.34 -9.11
CA GLY A 278 -10.72 4.95 -8.74
C GLY A 278 -10.79 4.24 -7.39
N GLU A 279 -9.85 3.33 -7.11
CA GLU A 279 -9.73 2.66 -5.82
C GLU A 279 -9.35 3.64 -4.70
N LEU A 280 -8.52 4.66 -4.99
CA LEU A 280 -8.23 5.72 -4.03
C LEU A 280 -9.51 6.49 -3.64
N CYS A 281 -10.39 6.80 -4.59
CA CYS A 281 -11.68 7.42 -4.29
C CYS A 281 -12.55 6.52 -3.37
N GLU A 282 -12.56 5.20 -3.61
CA GLU A 282 -13.30 4.24 -2.77
C GLU A 282 -12.75 4.21 -1.34
N ILE A 283 -11.42 4.21 -1.18
CA ILE A 283 -10.74 4.21 0.13
C ILE A 283 -11.04 5.50 0.91
N ILE A 284 -10.94 6.65 0.25
CA ILE A 284 -11.26 7.93 0.88
C ILE A 284 -12.71 7.93 1.36
N ALA A 285 -13.66 7.45 0.55
CA ALA A 285 -15.06 7.34 0.97
C ALA A 285 -15.26 6.40 2.16
N LEU A 286 -14.54 5.27 2.23
CA LEU A 286 -14.56 4.36 3.38
C LEU A 286 -14.03 5.06 4.64
N ALA A 287 -12.91 5.76 4.53
CA ALA A 287 -12.31 6.46 5.67
C ALA A 287 -13.17 7.63 6.14
N GLU A 288 -13.73 8.44 5.25
CA GLU A 288 -14.61 9.56 5.59
C GLU A 288 -15.94 9.11 6.21
N SER A 289 -16.41 7.92 5.85
CA SER A 289 -17.58 7.31 6.52
C SER A 289 -17.25 6.64 7.87
N GLY A 290 -15.99 6.66 8.31
CA GLY A 290 -15.54 6.07 9.57
C GLY A 290 -15.49 4.54 9.57
N ARG A 291 -15.53 3.90 8.39
CA ARG A 291 -15.48 2.44 8.24
C ARG A 291 -14.07 1.89 8.31
N ILE A 292 -13.08 2.71 7.98
CA ILE A 292 -11.65 2.44 8.17
C ILE A 292 -10.97 3.63 8.84
N SER A 293 -9.89 3.35 9.59
CA SER A 293 -9.16 4.39 10.31
C SER A 293 -7.67 4.05 10.36
N PRO A 294 -6.83 4.67 9.50
CA PRO A 294 -5.38 4.43 9.56
C PRO A 294 -4.82 4.85 10.92
N HIS A 295 -3.94 4.03 11.46
CA HIS A 295 -3.21 4.37 12.67
C HIS A 295 -2.04 5.27 12.32
N VAL A 296 -2.12 6.55 12.67
CA VAL A 296 -1.14 7.60 12.28
C VAL A 296 -0.45 8.18 13.50
N THR A 297 0.87 8.34 13.39
CA THR A 297 1.69 9.16 14.30
C THR A 297 2.35 10.27 13.50
N GLU A 298 2.09 11.53 13.88
CA GLU A 298 2.63 12.71 13.20
C GLU A 298 4.01 13.07 13.74
N PHE A 299 4.89 13.50 12.86
CA PHE A 299 6.25 13.97 13.17
C PHE A 299 6.55 15.24 12.37
N PRO A 300 7.26 16.22 12.94
CA PRO A 300 7.68 17.40 12.18
C PRO A 300 8.69 17.02 11.11
N LEU A 301 8.71 17.77 10.00
CA LEU A 301 9.64 17.55 8.88
C LEU A 301 11.12 17.57 9.32
N ALA A 302 11.44 18.36 10.35
CA ALA A 302 12.80 18.43 10.88
C ALA A 302 13.30 17.10 11.49
N ASP A 303 12.39 16.20 11.85
CA ASP A 303 12.72 14.93 12.53
C ASP A 303 12.76 13.74 11.55
N ILE A 304 12.78 13.98 10.24
CA ILE A 304 12.70 12.93 9.21
C ILE A 304 13.80 11.87 9.35
N ASP A 305 15.02 12.24 9.69
CA ASP A 305 16.13 11.31 9.86
C ASP A 305 15.90 10.37 11.06
N GLU A 306 15.32 10.88 12.15
CA GLU A 306 14.93 10.07 13.31
C GLU A 306 13.78 9.11 12.92
N VAL A 307 12.80 9.60 12.17
CA VAL A 307 11.67 8.77 11.70
C VAL A 307 12.17 7.63 10.83
N TYR A 308 13.12 7.86 9.92
CA TYR A 308 13.70 6.80 9.11
C TYR A 308 14.49 5.78 9.93
N THR A 309 15.22 6.23 10.95
CA THR A 309 15.91 5.32 11.86
C THR A 309 14.91 4.42 12.59
N ARG A 310 13.86 4.99 13.17
CA ARG A 310 12.80 4.23 13.86
C ARG A 310 12.01 3.32 12.92
N LEU A 311 11.80 3.74 11.67
CA LEU A 311 11.14 2.93 10.66
C LEU A 311 11.99 1.71 10.30
N HIS A 312 13.31 1.90 10.09
CA HIS A 312 14.27 0.84 9.85
C HIS A 312 14.31 -0.17 11.00
N ASP A 313 14.31 0.31 12.24
CA ASP A 313 14.40 -0.51 13.46
C ASP A 313 13.04 -1.16 13.84
N GLY A 314 11.97 -0.91 13.06
CA GLY A 314 10.65 -1.49 13.32
C GLY A 314 9.92 -0.87 14.53
N GLU A 315 10.31 0.32 14.97
CA GLU A 315 9.76 1.00 16.14
C GLU A 315 8.52 1.86 15.83
N ILE A 316 8.08 1.92 14.56
CA ILE A 316 6.88 2.65 14.15
C ILE A 316 5.68 1.70 14.14
N SER A 317 4.72 1.96 15.01
CA SER A 317 3.42 1.27 14.97
C SER A 317 2.45 2.00 14.02
N GLY A 318 1.86 1.30 13.08
CA GLY A 318 0.99 1.90 12.05
C GLY A 318 1.77 2.70 11.02
N ARG A 319 1.45 4.00 10.85
CA ARG A 319 2.07 4.89 9.84
C ARG A 319 2.66 6.13 10.48
N ALA A 320 3.93 6.43 10.17
CA ALA A 320 4.53 7.74 10.44
C ALA A 320 4.14 8.72 9.34
N VAL A 321 3.68 9.90 9.72
CA VAL A 321 3.33 10.99 8.79
C VAL A 321 4.15 12.22 9.13
N ILE A 322 4.86 12.72 8.14
CA ILE A 322 5.67 13.93 8.22
C ILE A 322 4.78 15.14 7.95
N VAL A 323 4.80 16.11 8.85
CA VAL A 323 4.05 17.36 8.76
C VAL A 323 5.07 18.51 8.72
N PRO A 324 5.06 19.36 7.67
CA PRO A 324 5.96 20.50 7.54
C PRO A 324 5.76 21.58 8.59
#